data_3eae4a7d84c92f652cc3b59407b82264
#
_entry.id   3eae4a7d84c92f652cc3b59407b82264
#
_cell.length_a   1.000
_cell.length_b   1.000
_cell.length_c   1.000
_cell.angle_alpha   90.00
_cell.angle_beta   90.00
_cell.angle_gamma   90.00
#
_symmetry.space_group_name_H-M   'P 1'
#
loop_
_entity.id
_entity.type
_entity.pdbx_description
1 polymer ?
#
loop_
_entity_poly.entity_id
_entity_poly.type
_entity_poly.pdbx_seq_one_letter_code
_entity_poly.pdbx_strand_id
1 'polypeptide(L)'
;NYFRGLNYLLNEQPDKAIEVFLQIAEVDSDTVETHLALGNLFRRRGEVERAIRVHQNLIARPTLSPEQKTAALLELGEDYMRAGLLDRAETLFSDLVGIDVRAASALRHLISIYQQERDWNKAIDHARRLEAATGESQGRLIAQYWCELAEHARSRRDLEGARRYLAEAFTCEPNCVRGLIIAGR
;
A
#
# COMPACT_ATOMS: atom_id res chain seq x y z
N ASN A 1 -19.10 23.31 7.67
CA ASN A 1 -19.62 21.94 7.64
C ASN A 1 -18.53 20.86 7.59
N TYR A 2 -17.44 21.04 6.79
CA TYR A 2 -16.32 20.08 6.73
C TYR A 2 -15.73 19.75 8.11
N PHE A 3 -15.43 20.77 8.92
CA PHE A 3 -14.94 20.59 10.31
C PHE A 3 -15.92 19.80 11.20
N ARG A 4 -17.23 19.88 10.94
CA ARG A 4 -18.21 19.08 11.66
C ARG A 4 -18.09 17.59 11.31
N GLY A 5 -17.85 17.25 10.04
CA GLY A 5 -17.57 15.89 9.60
C GLY A 5 -16.30 15.33 10.24
N LEU A 6 -15.21 16.12 10.25
CA LEU A 6 -13.96 15.75 10.91
C LEU A 6 -14.14 15.55 12.43
N ASN A 7 -14.95 16.38 13.09
CA ASN A 7 -15.23 16.23 14.52
C ASN A 7 -15.97 14.91 14.83
N TYR A 8 -16.87 14.47 13.96
CA TYR A 8 -17.51 13.16 14.12
C TYR A 8 -16.54 12.00 13.90
N LEU A 9 -15.55 12.16 13.01
CA LEU A 9 -14.46 11.17 12.85
C LEU A 9 -13.58 11.07 14.07
N LEU A 10 -13.18 12.20 14.64
CA LEU A 10 -12.36 12.26 15.86
C LEU A 10 -13.09 11.65 17.07
N ASN A 11 -14.42 11.72 17.10
CA ASN A 11 -15.25 11.16 18.16
C ASN A 11 -15.76 9.73 17.83
N GLU A 12 -15.12 9.03 16.88
CA GLU A 12 -15.46 7.66 16.50
C GLU A 12 -16.94 7.44 16.09
N GLN A 13 -17.54 8.46 15.45
CA GLN A 13 -18.91 8.42 14.95
C GLN A 13 -18.95 8.45 13.41
N PRO A 14 -18.51 7.37 12.73
CA PRO A 14 -18.33 7.37 11.28
C PRO A 14 -19.65 7.56 10.51
N ASP A 15 -20.78 7.09 11.05
CA ASP A 15 -22.09 7.21 10.40
C ASP A 15 -22.50 8.67 10.28
N LYS A 16 -22.37 9.43 11.36
CA LYS A 16 -22.67 10.87 11.35
C LYS A 16 -21.69 11.65 10.48
N ALA A 17 -20.43 11.22 10.42
CA ALA A 17 -19.46 11.82 9.53
C ALA A 17 -19.85 11.61 8.07
N ILE A 18 -20.28 10.41 7.68
CA ILE A 18 -20.75 10.11 6.33
C ILE A 18 -21.97 10.98 5.95
N GLU A 19 -22.96 11.09 6.82
CA GLU A 19 -24.13 11.95 6.58
C GLU A 19 -23.72 13.40 6.30
N VAL A 20 -22.81 13.95 7.11
CA VAL A 20 -22.30 15.31 6.92
C VAL A 20 -21.52 15.46 5.63
N PHE A 21 -20.65 14.51 5.28
CA PHE A 21 -19.88 14.57 4.04
C PHE A 21 -20.75 14.38 2.80
N LEU A 22 -21.80 13.54 2.86
CA LEU A 22 -22.78 13.42 1.78
C LEU A 22 -23.53 14.75 1.55
N GLN A 23 -23.99 15.40 2.61
CA GLN A 23 -24.63 16.72 2.52
C GLN A 23 -23.72 17.79 1.93
N ILE A 24 -22.41 17.76 2.26
CA ILE A 24 -21.43 18.69 1.68
C ILE A 24 -21.23 18.40 0.20
N ALA A 25 -21.11 17.13 -0.17
CA ALA A 25 -20.90 16.70 -1.56
C ALA A 25 -22.12 17.03 -2.46
N GLU A 26 -23.35 17.07 -1.89
CA GLU A 26 -24.56 17.49 -2.60
C GLU A 26 -24.58 19.01 -2.86
N VAL A 27 -24.06 19.80 -1.92
CA VAL A 27 -24.07 21.27 -2.00
C VAL A 27 -22.82 21.80 -2.73
N ASP A 28 -21.67 21.15 -2.54
CA ASP A 28 -20.39 21.51 -3.13
C ASP A 28 -19.73 20.27 -3.73
N SER A 29 -20.18 19.92 -4.93
CA SER A 29 -19.72 18.73 -5.65
C SER A 29 -18.26 18.82 -6.09
N ASP A 30 -17.64 19.98 -5.99
CA ASP A 30 -16.30 20.23 -6.52
C ASP A 30 -15.17 20.03 -5.48
N THR A 31 -15.52 19.83 -4.20
CA THR A 31 -14.51 19.67 -3.16
C THR A 31 -13.87 18.29 -3.20
N VAL A 32 -12.65 18.22 -3.72
CA VAL A 32 -11.85 16.99 -3.87
C VAL A 32 -11.65 16.30 -2.52
N GLU A 33 -11.30 17.06 -1.50
CA GLU A 33 -11.03 16.59 -0.14
C GLU A 33 -12.25 15.91 0.49
N THR A 34 -13.45 16.43 0.21
CA THR A 34 -14.71 15.82 0.69
C THR A 34 -14.93 14.45 0.06
N HIS A 35 -14.66 14.30 -1.25
CA HIS A 35 -14.81 13.01 -1.93
C HIS A 35 -13.76 12.00 -1.48
N LEU A 36 -12.50 12.42 -1.30
CA LEU A 36 -11.45 11.56 -0.73
C LEU A 36 -11.85 11.08 0.67
N ALA A 37 -12.30 11.99 1.54
CA ALA A 37 -12.74 11.63 2.89
C ALA A 37 -13.93 10.67 2.88
N LEU A 38 -14.91 10.91 2.01
CA LEU A 38 -16.09 10.06 1.87
C LEU A 38 -15.73 8.65 1.38
N GLY A 39 -14.88 8.54 0.35
CA GLY A 39 -14.41 7.26 -0.15
C GLY A 39 -13.66 6.47 0.93
N ASN A 40 -12.78 7.13 1.67
CA ASN A 40 -12.04 6.52 2.78
C ASN A 40 -12.97 6.02 3.91
N LEU A 41 -14.04 6.75 4.20
CA LEU A 41 -15.05 6.31 5.16
C LEU A 41 -15.79 5.07 4.71
N PHE A 42 -16.22 5.01 3.44
CA PHE A 42 -16.84 3.81 2.88
C PHE A 42 -15.89 2.60 2.94
N ARG A 43 -14.60 2.78 2.60
CA ARG A 43 -13.59 1.72 2.71
C ARG A 43 -13.45 1.21 4.15
N ARG A 44 -13.38 2.11 5.13
CA ARG A 44 -13.28 1.75 6.57
C ARG A 44 -14.50 0.98 7.07
N ARG A 45 -15.69 1.28 6.56
CA ARG A 45 -16.91 0.54 6.87
C ARG A 45 -17.03 -0.81 6.15
N GLY A 46 -16.11 -1.12 5.25
CA GLY A 46 -16.18 -2.32 4.43
C GLY A 46 -17.09 -2.17 3.19
N GLU A 47 -17.62 -0.97 2.93
CA GLU A 47 -18.43 -0.64 1.75
C GLU A 47 -17.49 -0.32 0.55
N VAL A 48 -16.61 -1.28 0.22
CA VAL A 48 -15.48 -1.07 -0.68
C VAL A 48 -15.92 -0.69 -2.09
N GLU A 49 -17.02 -1.27 -2.59
CA GLU A 49 -17.54 -0.93 -3.93
C GLU A 49 -18.02 0.54 -4.01
N ARG A 50 -18.53 1.08 -2.92
CA ARG A 50 -18.92 2.50 -2.86
C ARG A 50 -17.69 3.39 -2.85
N ALA A 51 -16.64 3.01 -2.10
CA ALA A 51 -15.37 3.71 -2.09
C ALA A 51 -14.77 3.78 -3.51
N ILE A 52 -14.68 2.63 -4.19
CA ILE A 52 -14.19 2.54 -5.58
C ILE A 52 -14.96 3.51 -6.49
N ARG A 53 -16.30 3.51 -6.44
CA ARG A 53 -17.10 4.41 -7.28
C ARG A 53 -16.84 5.88 -6.99
N VAL A 54 -16.72 6.25 -5.71
CA VAL A 54 -16.44 7.65 -5.32
C VAL A 54 -15.08 8.09 -5.87
N HIS A 55 -14.03 7.29 -5.68
CA HIS A 55 -12.70 7.64 -6.16
C HIS A 55 -12.59 7.60 -7.68
N GLN A 56 -13.23 6.64 -8.37
CA GLN A 56 -13.30 6.62 -9.84
C GLN A 56 -14.00 7.84 -10.42
N ASN A 57 -15.15 8.23 -9.84
CA ASN A 57 -15.87 9.43 -10.27
C ASN A 57 -15.04 10.69 -10.04
N LEU A 58 -14.28 10.74 -8.94
CA LEU A 58 -13.38 11.84 -8.67
C LEU A 58 -12.29 11.94 -9.73
N ILE A 59 -11.60 10.84 -10.04
CA ILE A 59 -10.50 10.77 -11.02
C ILE A 59 -10.95 11.17 -12.43
N ALA A 60 -12.21 10.88 -12.77
CA ALA A 60 -12.79 11.22 -14.08
C ALA A 60 -13.02 12.73 -14.28
N ARG A 61 -12.90 13.55 -13.23
CA ARG A 61 -13.09 15.01 -13.35
C ARG A 61 -11.94 15.67 -14.08
N PRO A 62 -12.22 16.50 -15.10
CA PRO A 62 -11.18 17.19 -15.86
C PRO A 62 -10.52 18.34 -15.08
N THR A 63 -11.12 18.78 -13.97
CA THR A 63 -10.69 19.94 -13.16
C THR A 63 -9.63 19.59 -12.11
N LEU A 64 -9.27 18.32 -11.96
CA LEU A 64 -8.27 17.89 -10.97
C LEU A 64 -6.86 18.37 -11.34
N SER A 65 -6.16 18.89 -10.34
CA SER A 65 -4.71 19.08 -10.48
C SER A 65 -3.98 17.74 -10.59
N PRO A 66 -2.76 17.69 -11.16
CA PRO A 66 -1.97 16.45 -11.18
C PRO A 66 -1.77 15.82 -9.80
N GLU A 67 -1.56 16.64 -8.77
CA GLU A 67 -1.36 16.22 -7.38
C GLU A 67 -2.65 15.62 -6.80
N GLN A 68 -3.80 16.24 -7.05
CA GLN A 68 -5.11 15.75 -6.63
C GLN A 68 -5.45 14.43 -7.32
N LYS A 69 -5.15 14.33 -8.61
CA LYS A 69 -5.34 13.10 -9.38
C LYS A 69 -4.47 11.96 -8.84
N THR A 70 -3.20 12.24 -8.53
CA THR A 70 -2.29 11.26 -7.93
C THR A 70 -2.78 10.81 -6.56
N ALA A 71 -3.28 11.73 -5.72
CA ALA A 71 -3.86 11.39 -4.44
C ALA A 71 -5.09 10.47 -4.59
N ALA A 72 -6.00 10.80 -5.51
CA ALA A 72 -7.20 9.99 -5.76
C ALA A 72 -6.86 8.60 -6.34
N LEU A 73 -5.82 8.50 -7.18
CA LEU A 73 -5.33 7.22 -7.69
C LEU A 73 -4.73 6.34 -6.59
N LEU A 74 -3.99 6.92 -5.63
CA LEU A 74 -3.49 6.18 -4.47
C LEU A 74 -4.64 5.60 -3.65
N GLU A 75 -5.66 6.40 -3.36
CA GLU A 75 -6.84 5.96 -2.61
C GLU A 75 -7.61 4.86 -3.36
N LEU A 76 -7.76 4.96 -4.68
CA LEU A 76 -8.36 3.92 -5.51
C LEU A 76 -7.54 2.62 -5.47
N GLY A 77 -6.22 2.72 -5.48
CA GLY A 77 -5.34 1.55 -5.33
C GLY A 77 -5.55 0.84 -4.00
N GLU A 78 -5.67 1.59 -2.90
CA GLU A 78 -6.01 1.03 -1.59
C GLU A 78 -7.39 0.38 -1.56
N ASP A 79 -8.38 0.96 -2.25
CA ASP A 79 -9.71 0.35 -2.39
C ASP A 79 -9.61 -0.99 -3.12
N TYR A 80 -8.84 -1.07 -4.20
CA TYR A 80 -8.61 -2.32 -4.92
C TYR A 80 -7.92 -3.36 -4.05
N MET A 81 -6.92 -2.98 -3.25
CA MET A 81 -6.28 -3.89 -2.28
C MET A 81 -7.32 -4.40 -1.28
N ARG A 82 -8.16 -3.53 -0.75
CA ARG A 82 -9.21 -3.90 0.20
C ARG A 82 -10.28 -4.81 -0.41
N ALA A 83 -10.55 -4.66 -1.71
CA ALA A 83 -11.45 -5.53 -2.47
C ALA A 83 -10.82 -6.87 -2.87
N GLY A 84 -9.51 -7.08 -2.60
CA GLY A 84 -8.78 -8.27 -3.06
C GLY A 84 -8.43 -8.25 -4.56
N LEU A 85 -8.60 -7.11 -5.24
CA LEU A 85 -8.29 -6.92 -6.66
C LEU A 85 -6.81 -6.53 -6.83
N LEU A 86 -5.90 -7.43 -6.40
CA LEU A 86 -4.47 -7.14 -6.29
C LEU A 86 -3.85 -6.79 -7.65
N ASP A 87 -4.22 -7.47 -8.73
CA ASP A 87 -3.71 -7.18 -10.09
C ASP A 87 -4.00 -5.73 -10.53
N ARG A 88 -5.21 -5.24 -10.19
CA ARG A 88 -5.58 -3.85 -10.49
C ARG A 88 -4.82 -2.85 -9.65
N ALA A 89 -4.64 -3.16 -8.37
CA ALA A 89 -3.86 -2.34 -7.46
C ALA A 89 -2.39 -2.30 -7.90
N GLU A 90 -1.80 -3.45 -8.26
CA GLU A 90 -0.42 -3.56 -8.78
C GLU A 90 -0.21 -2.68 -10.00
N THR A 91 -1.09 -2.80 -11.00
CA THR A 91 -1.03 -1.99 -12.22
C THR A 91 -1.05 -0.50 -11.89
N LEU A 92 -2.00 -0.07 -11.07
CA LEU A 92 -2.17 1.34 -10.70
C LEU A 92 -0.98 1.89 -9.93
N PHE A 93 -0.47 1.16 -8.93
CA PHE A 93 0.70 1.62 -8.18
C PHE A 93 1.99 1.58 -9.01
N SER A 94 2.12 0.63 -9.95
CA SER A 94 3.26 0.59 -10.88
C SER A 94 3.29 1.83 -11.77
N ASP A 95 2.14 2.25 -12.28
CA ASP A 95 2.02 3.48 -13.07
C ASP A 95 2.39 4.72 -12.21
N LEU A 96 1.94 4.77 -10.96
CA LEU A 96 2.25 5.86 -10.05
C LEU A 96 3.74 5.97 -9.68
N VAL A 97 4.46 4.85 -9.63
CA VAL A 97 5.92 4.88 -9.40
C VAL A 97 6.67 5.63 -10.50
N GLY A 98 6.12 5.69 -11.72
CA GLY A 98 6.65 6.49 -12.83
C GLY A 98 6.40 8.00 -12.67
N ILE A 99 5.52 8.42 -11.76
CA ILE A 99 5.11 9.81 -11.52
C ILE A 99 5.72 10.29 -10.20
N ASP A 100 6.91 10.67 -10.17
CA ASP A 100 7.86 10.97 -9.08
C ASP A 100 7.31 11.51 -7.72
N VAL A 101 6.16 12.18 -7.70
CA VAL A 101 5.62 12.93 -6.55
C VAL A 101 5.20 12.02 -5.37
N ARG A 102 4.84 10.75 -5.60
CA ARG A 102 4.40 9.81 -4.56
C ARG A 102 4.96 8.38 -4.73
N ALA A 103 6.09 8.27 -5.38
CA ALA A 103 6.76 7.00 -5.65
C ALA A 103 6.95 6.16 -4.38
N ALA A 104 7.35 6.77 -3.26
CA ALA A 104 7.55 6.06 -1.99
C ALA A 104 6.26 5.42 -1.45
N SER A 105 5.12 6.12 -1.52
CA SER A 105 3.83 5.56 -1.09
C SER A 105 3.39 4.39 -1.98
N ALA A 106 3.48 4.57 -3.30
CA ALA A 106 3.15 3.51 -4.25
C ALA A 106 4.07 2.29 -4.08
N LEU A 107 5.38 2.49 -3.85
CA LEU A 107 6.33 1.41 -3.57
C LEU A 107 5.97 0.62 -2.30
N ARG A 108 5.55 1.30 -1.22
CA ARG A 108 5.10 0.61 0.01
C ARG A 108 3.88 -0.29 -0.25
N HIS A 109 2.93 0.18 -1.05
CA HIS A 109 1.77 -0.62 -1.44
C HIS A 109 2.15 -1.82 -2.31
N LEU A 110 3.04 -1.64 -3.30
CA LEU A 110 3.56 -2.74 -4.12
C LEU A 110 4.27 -3.80 -3.28
N ILE A 111 5.11 -3.39 -2.34
CA ILE A 111 5.76 -4.31 -1.39
C ILE A 111 4.70 -5.10 -0.62
N SER A 112 3.65 -4.45 -0.14
CA SER A 112 2.56 -5.12 0.58
C SER A 112 1.81 -6.13 -0.30
N ILE A 113 1.57 -5.82 -1.58
CA ILE A 113 0.95 -6.73 -2.54
C ILE A 113 1.83 -7.96 -2.73
N TYR A 114 3.11 -7.78 -3.09
CA TYR A 114 4.02 -8.91 -3.32
C TYR A 114 4.26 -9.76 -2.07
N GLN A 115 4.19 -9.15 -0.88
CA GLN A 115 4.22 -9.87 0.38
C GLN A 115 2.98 -10.77 0.57
N GLN A 116 1.79 -10.30 0.21
CA GLN A 116 0.56 -11.08 0.24
C GLN A 116 0.59 -12.23 -0.77
N GLU A 117 1.14 -11.98 -1.96
CA GLU A 117 1.31 -12.97 -3.03
C GLU A 117 2.49 -13.91 -2.79
N ARG A 118 3.31 -13.65 -1.77
CA ARG A 118 4.58 -14.34 -1.47
C ARG A 118 5.59 -14.28 -2.62
N ASP A 119 5.52 -13.25 -3.45
CA ASP A 119 6.54 -12.97 -4.45
C ASP A 119 7.70 -12.19 -3.80
N TRP A 120 8.52 -12.93 -3.07
CA TRP A 120 9.60 -12.35 -2.27
C TRP A 120 10.66 -11.65 -3.12
N ASN A 121 10.88 -12.10 -4.35
CA ASN A 121 11.84 -11.45 -5.25
C ASN A 121 11.38 -10.06 -5.66
N LYS A 122 10.13 -9.92 -6.07
CA LYS A 122 9.55 -8.61 -6.36
C LYS A 122 9.48 -7.73 -5.11
N ALA A 123 9.14 -8.29 -3.95
CA ALA A 123 9.14 -7.56 -2.68
C ALA A 123 10.52 -6.98 -2.34
N ILE A 124 11.59 -7.77 -2.51
CA ILE A 124 12.98 -7.32 -2.30
C ILE A 124 13.35 -6.21 -3.27
N ASP A 125 13.05 -6.36 -4.57
CA ASP A 125 13.36 -5.33 -5.58
C ASP A 125 12.70 -4.00 -5.22
N HIS A 126 11.41 -4.02 -4.91
CA HIS A 126 10.67 -2.81 -4.57
C HIS A 126 11.10 -2.21 -3.21
N ALA A 127 11.50 -3.04 -2.24
CA ALA A 127 12.07 -2.54 -0.98
C ALA A 127 13.41 -1.82 -1.21
N ARG A 128 14.28 -2.33 -2.08
CA ARG A 128 15.51 -1.63 -2.49
C ARG A 128 15.23 -0.31 -3.21
N ARG A 129 14.23 -0.29 -4.07
CA ARG A 129 13.80 0.95 -4.74
C ARG A 129 13.24 1.96 -3.75
N LEU A 130 12.49 1.51 -2.74
CA LEU A 130 12.01 2.37 -1.65
C LEU A 130 13.17 2.95 -0.84
N GLU A 131 14.18 2.13 -0.49
CA GLU A 131 15.40 2.57 0.19
C GLU A 131 16.13 3.65 -0.63
N ALA A 132 16.30 3.42 -1.94
CA ALA A 132 16.93 4.40 -2.83
C ALA A 132 16.12 5.71 -2.94
N ALA A 133 14.79 5.64 -2.93
CA ALA A 133 13.91 6.80 -3.06
C ALA A 133 13.80 7.62 -1.77
N THR A 134 13.91 6.99 -0.60
CA THR A 134 13.70 7.65 0.70
C THR A 134 14.99 7.91 1.47
N GLY A 135 16.06 7.18 1.19
CA GLY A 135 17.28 7.14 2.00
C GLY A 135 17.11 6.37 3.32
N GLU A 136 15.93 5.82 3.58
CA GLU A 136 15.66 5.03 4.79
C GLU A 136 15.96 3.56 4.56
N SER A 137 16.81 2.96 5.41
CA SER A 137 17.18 1.55 5.24
C SER A 137 15.97 0.61 5.38
N GLN A 138 15.83 -0.29 4.42
CA GLN A 138 14.87 -1.39 4.42
C GLN A 138 15.55 -2.75 4.73
N GLY A 139 16.79 -2.74 5.21
CA GLY A 139 17.62 -3.92 5.41
C GLY A 139 16.94 -5.02 6.23
N ARG A 140 16.26 -4.67 7.33
CA ARG A 140 15.50 -5.63 8.15
C ARG A 140 14.40 -6.33 7.37
N LEU A 141 13.64 -5.57 6.60
CA LEU A 141 12.53 -6.10 5.81
C LEU A 141 13.04 -7.02 4.70
N ILE A 142 14.09 -6.58 4.00
CA ILE A 142 14.74 -7.35 2.94
C ILE A 142 15.33 -8.65 3.50
N ALA A 143 15.98 -8.60 4.66
CA ALA A 143 16.52 -9.80 5.31
C ALA A 143 15.43 -10.83 5.64
N GLN A 144 14.24 -10.38 6.07
CA GLN A 144 13.13 -11.27 6.30
C GLN A 144 12.64 -11.97 5.02
N TYR A 145 12.57 -11.25 3.91
CA TYR A 145 12.19 -11.86 2.62
C TYR A 145 13.22 -12.88 2.13
N TRP A 146 14.50 -12.62 2.33
CA TRP A 146 15.56 -13.61 2.07
C TRP A 146 15.41 -14.86 2.94
N CYS A 147 15.00 -14.71 4.21
CA CYS A 147 14.69 -15.84 5.08
C CYS A 147 13.49 -16.66 4.57
N GLU A 148 12.44 -16.02 4.01
CA GLU A 148 11.32 -16.73 3.39
C GLU A 148 11.79 -17.58 2.20
N LEU A 149 12.66 -17.03 1.33
CA LEU A 149 13.25 -17.76 0.21
C LEU A 149 14.14 -18.92 0.70
N ALA A 150 14.90 -18.72 1.76
CA ALA A 150 15.72 -19.76 2.37
C ALA A 150 14.88 -20.92 2.93
N GLU A 151 13.79 -20.62 3.64
CA GLU A 151 12.87 -21.66 4.12
C GLU A 151 12.19 -22.41 2.98
N HIS A 152 11.79 -21.70 1.92
CA HIS A 152 11.23 -22.34 0.73
C HIS A 152 12.24 -23.25 0.04
N ALA A 153 13.49 -22.82 -0.16
CA ALA A 153 14.57 -23.65 -0.71
C ALA A 153 14.81 -24.89 0.16
N ARG A 154 14.88 -24.72 1.48
CA ARG A 154 15.06 -25.83 2.43
C ARG A 154 13.90 -26.84 2.36
N SER A 155 12.66 -26.40 2.26
CA SER A 155 11.50 -27.30 2.13
C SER A 155 11.55 -28.17 0.87
N ARG A 156 12.25 -27.68 -0.17
CA ARG A 156 12.50 -28.40 -1.42
C ARG A 156 13.83 -29.19 -1.41
N ARG A 157 14.50 -29.27 -0.26
CA ARG A 157 15.81 -29.89 -0.07
C ARG A 157 16.96 -29.24 -0.89
N ASP A 158 16.78 -28.01 -1.35
CA ASP A 158 17.85 -27.20 -1.96
C ASP A 158 18.64 -26.49 -0.85
N LEU A 159 19.57 -27.24 -0.26
CA LEU A 159 20.40 -26.72 0.85
C LEU A 159 21.39 -25.66 0.37
N GLU A 160 21.86 -25.74 -0.86
CA GLU A 160 22.75 -24.72 -1.43
C GLU A 160 22.03 -23.40 -1.69
N GLY A 161 20.84 -23.47 -2.27
CA GLY A 161 19.98 -22.30 -2.42
C GLY A 161 19.63 -21.65 -1.07
N ALA A 162 19.28 -22.46 -0.07
CA ALA A 162 19.00 -21.97 1.27
C ALA A 162 20.21 -21.22 1.89
N ARG A 163 21.42 -21.76 1.76
CA ARG A 163 22.63 -21.11 2.25
C ARG A 163 22.90 -19.76 1.55
N ARG A 164 22.73 -19.70 0.24
CA ARG A 164 22.88 -18.44 -0.52
C ARG A 164 21.89 -17.38 -0.03
N TYR A 165 20.61 -17.73 0.12
CA TYR A 165 19.61 -16.80 0.61
C TYR A 165 19.85 -16.33 2.04
N LEU A 166 20.36 -17.21 2.92
CA LEU A 166 20.77 -16.82 4.27
C LEU A 166 21.98 -15.87 4.26
N ALA A 167 22.93 -16.08 3.37
CA ALA A 167 24.06 -15.15 3.22
C ALA A 167 23.59 -13.74 2.82
N GLU A 168 22.65 -13.66 1.88
CA GLU A 168 22.00 -12.37 1.51
C GLU A 168 21.26 -11.74 2.70
N ALA A 169 20.51 -12.53 3.48
CA ALA A 169 19.85 -12.03 4.67
C ALA A 169 20.82 -11.42 5.68
N PHE A 170 21.96 -12.08 5.96
CA PHE A 170 22.99 -11.58 6.87
C PHE A 170 23.77 -10.38 6.31
N THR A 171 23.86 -10.25 4.99
CA THR A 171 24.44 -9.05 4.36
C THR A 171 23.54 -7.84 4.60
N CYS A 172 22.23 -8.00 4.52
CA CYS A 172 21.27 -6.92 4.76
C CYS A 172 21.08 -6.60 6.25
N GLU A 173 21.10 -7.62 7.12
CA GLU A 173 20.93 -7.50 8.57
C GLU A 173 21.81 -8.54 9.28
N PRO A 174 23.02 -8.16 9.72
CA PRO A 174 23.97 -9.10 10.36
C PRO A 174 23.41 -9.82 11.60
N ASN A 175 22.49 -9.16 12.31
CA ASN A 175 21.86 -9.72 13.52
C ASN A 175 20.47 -10.31 13.24
N CYS A 176 20.24 -10.83 12.03
CA CYS A 176 18.96 -11.41 11.66
C CYS A 176 18.68 -12.70 12.46
N VAL A 177 17.91 -12.57 13.56
CA VAL A 177 17.57 -13.69 14.46
C VAL A 177 16.90 -14.84 13.71
N ARG A 178 15.99 -14.52 12.78
CA ARG A 178 15.29 -15.55 11.98
C ARG A 178 16.29 -16.33 11.11
N GLY A 179 17.24 -15.63 10.50
CA GLY A 179 18.31 -16.27 9.72
C GLY A 179 19.14 -17.24 10.56
N LEU A 180 19.49 -16.85 11.79
CA LEU A 180 20.24 -17.73 12.72
C LEU A 180 19.44 -18.98 13.10
N ILE A 181 18.14 -18.87 13.33
CA ILE A 181 17.26 -20.01 13.62
C ILE A 181 17.18 -20.97 12.43
N ILE A 182 17.08 -20.46 11.21
CA ILE A 182 17.01 -21.30 10.00
C ILE A 182 18.35 -21.97 9.74
N ALA A 183 19.47 -21.29 9.95
CA ALA A 183 20.82 -21.85 9.78
C ALA A 183 21.17 -22.96 10.77
N GLY A 184 20.58 -22.91 11.98
CA GLY A 184 20.82 -23.90 13.03
C GLY A 184 19.95 -25.16 12.95
N ARG A 185 19.02 -25.23 12.01
CA ARG A 185 18.12 -26.37 11.74
C ARG A 185 18.58 -27.18 10.54
#